data_328350cace19c39f8247dcc6ef95345e
#
_entry.id   328350cace19c39f8247dcc6ef95345e
#
_cell.length_a   1.000
_cell.length_b   1.000
_cell.length_c   1.000
_cell.angle_alpha   90.00
_cell.angle_beta   90.00
_cell.angle_gamma   90.00
#
_symmetry.space_group_name_H-M   'P 1'
#
loop_
_entity.id
_entity.type
_entity.pdbx_description
1 polymer ?
#
loop_
_entity_poly.entity_id
_entity_poly.type
_entity_poly.pdbx_seq_one_letter_code
_entity_poly.pdbx_strand_id
1 'polypeptide(L)'
;EVISGKRTLSDPLDSSISGSTRVVLGVPIYNSKHKVIGALGGSYDVTALSRMLFEDLFNGQGCSMIIAQNGEIIAFEGDTSYWNLDYRDNFYKCCCKWIIKDKVTVKKSKQDLKERKENLVTADSKKEGTRRHYFAYMPMGANGWMRCYALPEQAAQQSYNFIEDYEISFMIVFIV
;
A
#
# COMPACT_ATOMS: atom_id res chain seq x y z
N GLU A 1 4.42 20.06 16.26
CA GLU A 1 3.34 19.14 16.69
C GLU A 1 3.79 18.20 17.81
N VAL A 2 5.01 17.61 17.77
CA VAL A 2 5.49 16.69 18.82
C VAL A 2 5.55 17.40 20.18
N ILE A 3 6.03 18.64 20.21
CA ILE A 3 6.13 19.45 21.44
C ILE A 3 4.73 19.78 22.03
N SER A 4 3.67 19.71 21.22
CA SER A 4 2.29 19.83 21.70
C SER A 4 1.69 18.52 22.23
N GLY A 5 2.50 17.48 22.39
CA GLY A 5 2.07 16.20 22.96
C GLY A 5 1.49 15.21 21.95
N LYS A 6 1.61 15.47 20.65
CA LYS A 6 1.09 14.57 19.61
C LYS A 6 2.21 13.71 19.01
N ARG A 7 1.92 12.44 18.78
CA ARG A 7 2.76 11.61 17.90
C ARG A 7 2.61 12.13 16.48
N THR A 8 3.71 12.20 15.76
CA THR A 8 3.73 12.72 14.39
C THR A 8 4.47 11.77 13.46
N LEU A 9 4.03 11.75 12.23
CA LEU A 9 4.71 11.14 11.10
C LEU A 9 4.76 12.20 10.01
N SER A 10 5.93 12.47 9.46
CA SER A 10 6.03 13.43 8.34
C SER A 10 5.58 12.79 7.04
N ASP A 11 5.15 13.60 6.09
CA ASP A 11 5.18 13.20 4.69
C ASP A 11 6.62 12.94 4.25
N PRO A 12 6.84 12.28 3.10
CA PRO A 12 8.17 12.03 2.58
C PRO A 12 8.96 13.33 2.39
N LEU A 13 10.18 13.35 2.90
CA LEU A 13 11.10 14.47 2.85
C LEU A 13 12.39 14.04 2.15
N ASP A 14 12.88 14.87 1.23
CA ASP A 14 14.19 14.64 0.63
C ASP A 14 15.28 15.02 1.61
N SER A 15 16.15 14.07 1.88
CA SER A 15 17.32 14.32 2.70
C SER A 15 18.40 15.03 1.87
N SER A 16 18.73 16.25 2.25
CA SER A 16 19.84 17.00 1.66
C SER A 16 21.21 16.36 1.92
N ILE A 17 21.27 15.45 2.90
CA ILE A 17 22.54 14.80 3.31
C ILE A 17 22.76 13.49 2.54
N SER A 18 21.73 12.65 2.43
CA SER A 18 21.85 11.32 1.82
C SER A 18 21.28 11.22 0.41
N GLY A 19 20.58 12.25 -0.06
CA GLY A 19 19.86 12.21 -1.35
C GLY A 19 18.69 11.22 -1.37
N SER A 20 18.41 10.54 -0.24
CA SER A 20 17.31 9.58 -0.12
C SER A 20 16.05 10.27 0.40
N THR A 21 14.91 9.72 0.06
CA THR A 21 13.63 10.17 0.60
C THR A 21 13.37 9.47 1.93
N ARG A 22 12.98 10.23 2.92
CA ARG A 22 12.83 9.77 4.30
C ARG A 22 11.51 10.23 4.88
N VAL A 23 10.98 9.44 5.80
CA VAL A 23 9.89 9.82 6.70
C VAL A 23 10.44 9.99 8.10
N VAL A 24 9.89 10.94 8.85
CA VAL A 24 10.31 11.24 10.21
C VAL A 24 9.16 10.94 11.17
N LEU A 25 9.40 10.02 12.09
CA LEU A 25 8.53 9.73 13.21
C LEU A 25 8.95 10.56 14.41
N GLY A 26 7.98 11.13 15.12
CA GLY A 26 8.21 11.88 16.33
C GLY A 26 7.26 11.48 17.45
N VAL A 27 7.80 11.24 18.64
CA VAL A 27 7.01 10.96 19.83
C VAL A 27 7.39 11.92 20.97
N PRO A 28 6.41 12.46 21.71
CA PRO A 28 6.69 13.34 22.84
C PRO A 28 7.24 12.55 24.03
N ILE A 29 8.17 13.17 24.74
CA ILE A 29 8.70 12.67 26.03
C ILE A 29 8.03 13.48 27.15
N TYR A 30 7.47 12.78 28.12
CA TYR A 30 6.77 13.38 29.25
C TYR A 30 7.57 13.22 30.56
N ASN A 31 7.47 14.18 31.43
CA ASN A 31 7.93 14.06 32.81
C ASN A 31 6.87 13.38 33.70
N SER A 32 7.19 13.19 35.01
CA SER A 32 6.27 12.58 35.97
C SER A 32 4.96 13.39 36.21
N LYS A 33 4.91 14.64 35.77
CA LYS A 33 3.73 15.52 35.85
C LYS A 33 2.97 15.56 34.52
N HIS A 34 3.20 14.63 33.59
CA HIS A 34 2.62 14.59 32.25
C HIS A 34 2.85 15.85 31.39
N LYS A 35 3.90 16.61 31.66
CA LYS A 35 4.30 17.75 30.84
C LYS A 35 5.33 17.29 29.82
N VAL A 36 5.15 17.69 28.56
CA VAL A 36 6.14 17.42 27.50
C VAL A 36 7.44 18.14 27.81
N ILE A 37 8.53 17.41 27.92
CA ILE A 37 9.87 17.91 28.21
C ILE A 37 10.85 17.71 27.05
N GLY A 38 10.45 17.00 26.02
CA GLY A 38 11.27 16.74 24.86
C GLY A 38 10.54 15.92 23.80
N ALA A 39 11.26 15.56 22.78
CA ALA A 39 10.78 14.68 21.72
C ALA A 39 11.85 13.65 21.36
N LEU A 40 11.43 12.44 21.09
CA LEU A 40 12.25 11.42 20.44
C LEU A 40 11.85 11.36 18.97
N GLY A 41 12.82 11.46 18.07
CA GLY A 41 12.60 11.36 16.63
C GLY A 41 13.35 10.20 16.02
N GLY A 42 12.74 9.55 15.04
CA GLY A 42 13.37 8.53 14.19
C GLY A 42 13.17 8.90 12.72
N SER A 43 14.23 8.78 11.93
CA SER A 43 14.17 9.01 10.48
C SER A 43 14.39 7.69 9.77
N TYR A 44 13.46 7.33 8.90
CA TYR A 44 13.48 6.08 8.15
C TYR A 44 13.55 6.37 6.66
N ASP A 45 14.42 5.65 5.97
CA ASP A 45 14.45 5.61 4.52
C ASP A 45 13.16 4.95 3.99
N VAL A 46 12.56 5.53 2.97
CA VAL A 46 11.28 5.04 2.43
C VAL A 46 11.41 3.65 1.82
N THR A 47 12.54 3.34 1.19
CA THR A 47 12.81 2.01 0.64
C THR A 47 12.94 0.97 1.76
N ALA A 48 13.63 1.31 2.84
CA ALA A 48 13.71 0.44 4.01
C ALA A 48 12.35 0.25 4.68
N LEU A 49 11.55 1.33 4.76
CA LEU A 49 10.18 1.27 5.27
C LEU A 49 9.29 0.35 4.43
N SER A 50 9.41 0.41 3.09
CA SER A 50 8.68 -0.49 2.20
C SER A 50 8.95 -1.95 2.51
N ARG A 51 10.22 -2.34 2.61
CA ARG A 51 10.61 -3.71 2.93
C ARG A 51 10.12 -4.19 4.30
N MET A 52 10.00 -3.28 5.27
CA MET A 52 9.51 -3.61 6.60
C MET A 52 7.98 -3.75 6.66
N LEU A 53 7.27 -2.99 5.86
CA LEU A 53 5.80 -2.92 5.90
C LEU A 53 5.14 -3.93 4.97
N PHE A 54 5.84 -4.38 3.96
CA PHE A 54 5.29 -5.29 2.97
C PHE A 54 5.88 -6.68 3.14
N GLU A 55 5.00 -7.61 3.41
CA GLU A 55 5.31 -9.03 3.30
C GLU A 55 5.22 -9.44 1.83
N ASP A 56 5.98 -10.46 1.45
CA ASP A 56 5.86 -11.10 0.16
C ASP A 56 4.50 -11.80 0.06
N LEU A 57 3.53 -11.09 -0.45
CA LEU A 57 2.19 -11.62 -0.67
C LEU A 57 2.15 -12.34 -2.02
N PHE A 58 1.53 -13.51 -2.01
CA PHE A 58 1.27 -14.29 -3.23
C PHE A 58 2.51 -14.62 -4.05
N ASN A 59 3.62 -14.99 -3.37
CA ASN A 59 4.88 -15.39 -4.01
C ASN A 59 5.42 -14.33 -5.00
N GLY A 60 5.36 -13.06 -4.61
CA GLY A 60 5.87 -11.94 -5.41
C GLY A 60 5.02 -11.55 -6.61
N GLN A 61 3.85 -12.14 -6.80
CA GLN A 61 3.01 -11.85 -7.98
C GLN A 61 2.15 -10.60 -7.83
N GLY A 62 2.06 -10.04 -6.65
CA GLY A 62 1.33 -8.83 -6.36
C GLY A 62 2.24 -7.64 -6.11
N CYS A 63 1.66 -6.47 -5.99
CA CYS A 63 2.34 -5.32 -5.46
C CYS A 63 1.56 -4.67 -4.32
N SER A 64 2.31 -4.12 -3.37
CA SER A 64 1.78 -3.37 -2.24
C SER A 64 2.31 -1.95 -2.31
N MET A 65 1.49 -0.98 -1.95
CA MET A 65 1.89 0.42 -1.98
C MET A 65 1.23 1.23 -0.87
N ILE A 66 1.91 2.28 -0.47
CA ILE A 66 1.37 3.33 0.39
C ILE A 66 1.18 4.57 -0.46
N ILE A 67 -0.01 5.14 -0.42
CA ILE A 67 -0.39 6.31 -1.20
C ILE A 67 -0.78 7.44 -0.25
N ALA A 68 -0.21 8.61 -0.46
CA ALA A 68 -0.62 9.83 0.22
C ALA A 68 -1.99 10.31 -0.26
N GLN A 69 -2.62 11.19 0.49
CA GLN A 69 -3.94 11.74 0.15
C GLN A 69 -3.96 12.50 -1.19
N ASN A 70 -2.83 13.09 -1.59
CA ASN A 70 -2.66 13.73 -2.89
C ASN A 70 -2.43 12.75 -4.05
N GLY A 71 -2.34 11.45 -3.76
CA GLY A 71 -2.09 10.38 -4.73
C GLY A 71 -0.62 10.07 -4.98
N GLU A 72 0.31 10.72 -4.29
CA GLU A 72 1.73 10.42 -4.38
C GLU A 72 2.02 9.03 -3.80
N ILE A 73 2.78 8.22 -4.53
CA ILE A 73 3.23 6.91 -4.06
C ILE A 73 4.41 7.11 -3.12
N ILE A 74 4.17 6.86 -1.84
CA ILE A 74 5.17 7.02 -0.77
C ILE A 74 6.12 5.84 -0.73
N ALA A 75 5.56 4.64 -0.86
CA ALA A 75 6.30 3.40 -0.77
C ALA A 75 5.61 2.34 -1.61
N PHE A 76 6.37 1.46 -2.22
CA PHE A 76 5.85 0.27 -2.88
C PHE A 76 6.85 -0.88 -2.82
N GLU A 77 6.34 -2.09 -2.96
CA GLU A 77 7.10 -3.33 -3.03
C GLU A 77 6.34 -4.35 -3.89
N GLY A 78 7.06 -5.20 -4.60
CA GLY A 78 6.51 -6.27 -5.42
C GLY A 78 6.59 -6.02 -6.91
N ASP A 79 5.87 -6.81 -7.69
CA ASP A 79 5.92 -6.74 -9.15
C ASP A 79 5.14 -5.54 -9.69
N THR A 80 5.86 -4.54 -10.16
CA THR A 80 5.32 -3.35 -10.80
C THR A 80 5.28 -3.42 -12.32
N SER A 81 5.71 -4.53 -12.92
CA SER A 81 5.84 -4.68 -14.37
C SER A 81 4.51 -4.46 -15.11
N TYR A 82 3.40 -4.82 -14.47
CA TYR A 82 2.05 -4.60 -14.99
C TYR A 82 1.58 -3.15 -14.88
N TRP A 83 2.12 -2.41 -13.90
CA TRP A 83 1.59 -1.12 -13.51
C TRP A 83 2.42 0.03 -14.03
N ASN A 84 3.67 -0.22 -14.41
CA ASN A 84 4.65 0.79 -14.83
C ASN A 84 4.62 2.01 -13.90
N LEU A 85 4.60 1.73 -12.60
CA LEU A 85 4.59 2.71 -11.53
C LEU A 85 6.01 2.89 -11.01
N ASP A 86 6.36 4.10 -10.69
CA ASP A 86 7.61 4.44 -10.05
C ASP A 86 7.34 5.17 -8.73
N TYR A 87 8.32 5.16 -7.87
CA TYR A 87 8.34 5.94 -6.65
C TYR A 87 8.12 7.42 -6.95
N ARG A 88 7.25 8.07 -6.19
CA ARG A 88 6.76 9.46 -6.41
C ARG A 88 5.84 9.67 -7.60
N ASP A 89 5.54 8.63 -8.34
CA ASP A 89 4.46 8.74 -9.32
C ASP A 89 3.14 9.12 -8.62
N ASN A 90 2.28 9.76 -9.36
CA ASN A 90 0.95 10.03 -8.86
C ASN A 90 0.01 8.92 -9.25
N PHE A 91 -0.39 8.12 -8.27
CA PHE A 91 -1.28 6.99 -8.43
C PHE A 91 -2.56 7.33 -9.23
N TYR A 92 -3.18 8.47 -8.93
CA TYR A 92 -4.41 8.87 -9.65
C TYR A 92 -4.18 9.13 -11.14
N LYS A 93 -2.98 9.60 -11.51
CA LYS A 93 -2.62 9.83 -12.92
C LYS A 93 -2.26 8.53 -13.61
N CYS A 94 -1.51 7.66 -12.93
CA CYS A 94 -1.05 6.39 -13.48
C CYS A 94 -2.19 5.39 -13.62
N CYS A 95 -2.99 5.19 -12.59
CA CYS A 95 -4.15 4.30 -12.65
C CYS A 95 -5.14 4.65 -13.76
N CYS A 96 -5.35 5.93 -14.01
CA CYS A 96 -6.24 6.36 -15.09
C CYS A 96 -5.72 6.00 -16.48
N LYS A 97 -4.39 5.88 -16.65
CA LYS A 97 -3.79 5.60 -17.95
C LYS A 97 -3.70 4.11 -18.26
N TRP A 98 -3.44 3.27 -17.23
CA TRP A 98 -2.97 1.92 -17.45
C TRP A 98 -3.93 0.82 -16.99
N ILE A 99 -4.73 1.06 -15.95
CA ILE A 99 -5.32 -0.02 -15.19
C ILE A 99 -6.81 -0.19 -15.44
N ILE A 100 -7.57 0.87 -15.52
CA ILE A 100 -9.03 0.77 -15.42
C ILE A 100 -9.68 1.24 -16.72
N LYS A 101 -10.32 0.30 -17.45
CA LYS A 101 -11.16 0.63 -18.62
C LYS A 101 -12.40 1.41 -18.20
N ASP A 102 -12.92 1.11 -17.01
CA ASP A 102 -14.15 1.70 -16.52
C ASP A 102 -13.90 3.02 -15.78
N LYS A 103 -14.34 4.11 -16.39
CA LYS A 103 -14.24 5.46 -15.80
C LYS A 103 -15.02 5.63 -14.49
N VAL A 104 -16.07 4.84 -14.28
CA VAL A 104 -16.89 4.90 -13.06
C VAL A 104 -16.10 4.34 -11.89
N THR A 105 -15.49 3.18 -12.07
CA THR A 105 -14.63 2.55 -11.05
C THR A 105 -13.44 3.45 -10.69
N VAL A 106 -12.77 4.06 -11.69
CA VAL A 106 -11.70 5.04 -11.43
C VAL A 106 -12.18 6.20 -10.57
N LYS A 107 -13.35 6.78 -10.93
CA LYS A 107 -13.90 7.92 -10.19
C LYS A 107 -14.24 7.53 -8.76
N LYS A 108 -14.85 6.35 -8.58
CA LYS A 108 -15.19 5.81 -7.26
C LYS A 108 -13.95 5.58 -6.42
N SER A 109 -12.96 4.86 -6.94
CA SER A 109 -11.70 4.60 -6.22
C SER A 109 -10.99 5.90 -5.80
N LYS A 110 -10.95 6.90 -6.67
CA LYS A 110 -10.40 8.21 -6.32
C LYS A 110 -11.16 8.89 -5.19
N GLN A 111 -12.47 8.77 -5.19
CA GLN A 111 -13.31 9.34 -4.15
C GLN A 111 -13.11 8.59 -2.84
N ASP A 112 -13.14 7.26 -2.85
CA ASP A 112 -12.92 6.42 -1.68
C ASP A 112 -11.55 6.71 -1.03
N LEU A 113 -10.49 6.80 -1.84
CA LEU A 113 -9.14 7.13 -1.36
C LEU A 113 -9.10 8.53 -0.70
N LYS A 114 -9.75 9.53 -1.29
CA LYS A 114 -9.86 10.87 -0.70
C LYS A 114 -10.67 10.88 0.58
N GLU A 115 -11.75 10.11 0.63
CA GLU A 115 -12.64 9.99 1.79
C GLU A 115 -12.12 8.98 2.83
N ARG A 116 -10.98 8.34 2.55
CA ARG A 116 -10.34 7.36 3.43
C ARG A 116 -11.25 6.15 3.72
N LYS A 117 -11.93 5.69 2.70
CA LYS A 117 -12.77 4.50 2.76
C LYS A 117 -12.01 3.29 2.24
N GLU A 118 -12.20 2.16 2.90
CA GLU A 118 -11.73 0.88 2.41
C GLU A 118 -12.63 0.35 1.29
N ASN A 119 -12.02 -0.32 0.32
CA ASN A 119 -12.76 -1.00 -0.72
C ASN A 119 -11.87 -2.04 -1.43
N LEU A 120 -12.53 -2.95 -2.15
CA LEU A 120 -11.94 -3.88 -3.09
C LEU A 120 -12.60 -3.66 -4.45
N VAL A 121 -11.82 -3.38 -5.46
CA VAL A 121 -12.31 -3.20 -6.83
C VAL A 121 -11.55 -4.11 -7.79
N THR A 122 -12.20 -4.48 -8.88
CA THR A 122 -11.56 -5.17 -9.99
C THR A 122 -11.20 -4.17 -11.08
N ALA A 123 -10.04 -4.34 -11.68
CA ALA A 123 -9.54 -3.48 -12.73
C ALA A 123 -9.02 -4.31 -13.89
N ASP A 124 -9.42 -3.98 -15.11
CA ASP A 124 -8.89 -4.62 -16.31
C ASP A 124 -7.72 -3.79 -16.87
N SER A 125 -6.59 -4.44 -17.13
CA SER A 125 -5.46 -3.81 -17.79
C SER A 125 -5.83 -3.40 -19.23
N LYS A 126 -5.32 -2.23 -19.68
CA LYS A 126 -5.47 -1.77 -21.07
C LYS A 126 -4.50 -2.42 -22.06
N LYS A 127 -3.49 -3.14 -21.58
CA LYS A 127 -2.53 -3.85 -22.43
C LYS A 127 -3.17 -5.06 -23.10
N GLU A 128 -2.68 -5.42 -24.28
CA GLU A 128 -3.07 -6.64 -24.99
C GLU A 128 -2.98 -7.85 -24.08
N GLY A 129 -4.02 -8.68 -24.08
CA GLY A 129 -4.17 -9.81 -23.17
C GLY A 129 -4.80 -9.42 -21.84
N THR A 130 -5.87 -8.64 -21.89
CA THR A 130 -6.63 -8.11 -20.75
C THR A 130 -6.60 -9.03 -19.53
N ARG A 131 -5.71 -8.74 -18.60
CA ARG A 131 -5.66 -9.44 -17.32
C ARG A 131 -6.42 -8.60 -16.30
N ARG A 132 -7.35 -9.25 -15.64
CA ARG A 132 -8.06 -8.66 -14.51
C ARG A 132 -7.13 -8.61 -13.31
N HIS A 133 -7.23 -7.53 -12.53
CA HIS A 133 -6.52 -7.34 -11.28
C HIS A 133 -7.51 -7.01 -10.18
N TYR A 134 -7.25 -7.51 -9.00
CA TYR A 134 -7.89 -7.07 -7.78
C TYR A 134 -7.08 -5.92 -7.19
N PHE A 135 -7.77 -4.86 -6.81
CA PHE A 135 -7.17 -3.71 -6.17
C PHE A 135 -7.90 -3.43 -4.86
N ALA A 136 -7.22 -3.71 -3.75
CA ALA A 136 -7.71 -3.46 -2.41
C ALA A 136 -7.02 -2.24 -1.82
N TYR A 137 -7.77 -1.41 -1.10
CA TYR A 137 -7.21 -0.26 -0.39
C TYR A 137 -7.92 -0.03 0.93
N MET A 138 -7.15 0.41 1.93
CA MET A 138 -7.64 0.69 3.27
C MET A 138 -6.88 1.88 3.88
N PRO A 139 -7.54 2.67 4.77
CA PRO A 139 -6.90 3.77 5.44
C PRO A 139 -5.85 3.30 6.44
N MET A 140 -4.73 3.99 6.48
CA MET A 140 -3.75 3.88 7.56
C MET A 140 -4.08 4.88 8.66
N GLY A 141 -3.75 4.57 9.89
CA GLY A 141 -4.01 5.44 11.04
C GLY A 141 -3.17 6.73 11.10
N ALA A 142 -2.35 7.00 10.09
CA ALA A 142 -1.42 8.13 10.07
C ALA A 142 -1.55 8.94 8.77
N ASN A 143 -1.39 10.26 8.85
CA ASN A 143 -1.27 11.25 7.77
C ASN A 143 -2.28 11.17 6.61
N GLY A 144 -3.40 10.46 6.79
CA GLY A 144 -4.34 10.24 5.71
C GLY A 144 -3.83 9.30 4.62
N TRP A 145 -2.78 8.57 4.89
CA TRP A 145 -2.22 7.58 3.97
C TRP A 145 -3.16 6.39 3.80
N MET A 146 -3.10 5.81 2.63
CA MET A 146 -3.84 4.60 2.27
C MET A 146 -2.85 3.49 1.96
N ARG A 147 -3.09 2.31 2.53
CA ARG A 147 -2.39 1.09 2.13
C ARG A 147 -3.17 0.43 1.00
N CYS A 148 -2.49 0.10 -0.07
CA CYS A 148 -3.09 -0.46 -1.27
C CYS A 148 -2.37 -1.73 -1.67
N TYR A 149 -3.14 -2.68 -2.20
CA TYR A 149 -2.65 -3.94 -2.75
C TYR A 149 -3.22 -4.12 -4.14
N ALA A 150 -2.37 -4.55 -5.05
CA ALA A 150 -2.78 -4.93 -6.39
C ALA A 150 -2.33 -6.35 -6.68
N LEU A 151 -3.26 -7.20 -7.09
CA LEU A 151 -3.02 -8.61 -7.32
C LEU A 151 -3.60 -9.03 -8.66
N PRO A 152 -2.81 -9.67 -9.55
CA PRO A 152 -3.36 -10.29 -10.75
C PRO A 152 -4.37 -11.38 -10.40
N GLU A 153 -5.50 -11.44 -11.13
CA GLU A 153 -6.54 -12.47 -10.91
C GLU A 153 -5.97 -13.89 -10.97
N GLN A 154 -5.01 -14.12 -11.86
CA GLN A 154 -4.36 -15.43 -11.96
C GLN A 154 -3.61 -15.84 -10.69
N ALA A 155 -2.96 -14.89 -10.02
CA ALA A 155 -2.28 -15.14 -8.75
C ALA A 155 -3.28 -15.45 -7.63
N ALA A 156 -4.41 -14.75 -7.62
CA ALA A 156 -5.48 -15.04 -6.67
C ALA A 156 -6.10 -16.43 -6.91
N GLN A 157 -6.33 -16.80 -8.17
CA GLN A 157 -6.86 -18.12 -8.54
C GLN A 157 -5.89 -19.25 -8.17
N GLN A 158 -4.59 -19.08 -8.38
CA GLN A 158 -3.60 -20.08 -7.98
C GLN A 158 -3.60 -20.35 -6.49
N SER A 159 -3.76 -19.31 -5.69
CA SER A 159 -3.87 -19.44 -4.23
C SER A 159 -5.18 -20.13 -3.81
N TYR A 160 -6.25 -19.93 -4.56
CA TYR A 160 -7.53 -20.61 -4.31
C TYR A 160 -7.47 -22.09 -4.69
N ASN A 161 -6.91 -22.43 -5.84
CA ASN A 161 -6.73 -23.82 -6.28
C ASN A 161 -5.89 -24.64 -5.29
N PHE A 162 -4.89 -24.01 -4.66
CA PHE A 162 -4.12 -24.65 -3.59
C PHE A 162 -5.01 -25.08 -2.40
N ILE A 163 -6.01 -24.28 -2.05
CA ILE A 163 -6.96 -24.63 -0.98
C ILE A 163 -7.86 -25.79 -1.41
N GLU A 164 -8.38 -25.78 -2.63
CA GLU A 164 -9.19 -26.87 -3.18
C GLU A 164 -8.40 -28.18 -3.24
N ASP A 165 -7.14 -28.16 -3.66
CA ASP A 165 -6.27 -29.34 -3.68
C ASP A 165 -6.04 -29.94 -2.28
N TYR A 166 -5.95 -29.08 -1.26
CA TYR A 166 -5.86 -29.53 0.13
C TYR A 166 -7.16 -30.14 0.62
N GLU A 167 -8.30 -29.57 0.33
CA GLU A 167 -9.61 -30.10 0.71
C GLU A 167 -9.86 -31.45 0.04
N ILE A 168 -9.54 -31.60 -1.24
CA ILE A 168 -9.65 -32.87 -1.98
C ILE A 168 -8.70 -33.91 -1.37
N SER A 169 -7.46 -33.55 -1.09
CA SER A 169 -6.49 -34.45 -0.48
C SER A 169 -6.93 -34.90 0.93
N PHE A 170 -7.50 -33.98 1.68
CA PHE A 170 -8.02 -34.28 3.01
C PHE A 170 -9.24 -35.23 2.94
N MET A 171 -10.16 -35.01 2.00
CA MET A 171 -11.30 -35.90 1.79
C MET A 171 -10.89 -37.31 1.38
N ILE A 172 -9.87 -37.45 0.55
CA ILE A 172 -9.36 -38.76 0.12
C ILE A 172 -8.80 -39.56 1.30
N VAL A 173 -8.12 -38.90 2.24
CA VAL A 173 -7.56 -39.54 3.44
C VAL A 173 -8.65 -40.03 4.40
N PHE A 174 -9.84 -39.43 4.41
CA PHE A 174 -10.95 -39.85 5.28
C PHE A 174 -11.93 -40.85 4.66
N ILE A 175 -11.80 -41.15 3.37
CA ILE A 175 -12.66 -42.11 2.66
C ILE A 175 -12.00 -43.50 2.55
N VAL A 176 -10.71 -43.62 2.88
CA VAL A 176 -9.96 -44.87 2.94
C VAL A 176 -9.88 -45.34 4.40
#